data_d8074fdaec7567d04d182f2f7d6c9d22
#
_entry.id   d8074fdaec7567d04d182f2f7d6c9d22
#
_cell.length_a   1.000
_cell.length_b   1.000
_cell.length_c   1.000
_cell.angle_alpha   90.00
_cell.angle_beta   90.00
_cell.angle_gamma   90.00
#
_symmetry.space_group_name_H-M   'P 1'
#
loop_
_entity.id
_entity.type
_entity.pdbx_description
1 polymer ?
#
loop_
_entity_poly.entity_id
_entity_poly.type
_entity_poly.pdbx_seq_one_letter_code
_entity_poly.pdbx_strand_id
1 'polypeptide(L)'
;MSECVEQWGVFESVFTGPRTGNPFTEVELRSEFQCGEKRVTVPGFYDGDGLYKVRFMPDIQGEWTFSTKSNTAELDAQIGTFKCIAPTTSNHGPVYVRNTFHFAYADGTPYFPFGTTCYAWVHQGDVLEEQTLETLKTAGFNKIRMCVFPKAYIFNKNEPRHYPFEKGSDGNWDFTRYDTVFFRHFEKRVVQLGKLGVEADLILF
;
A
#
# COMPACT_ATOMS: atom_id res chain seq x y z
N MET A 1 -25.65 6.06 1.19
CA MET A 1 -24.94 6.19 2.49
C MET A 1 -23.53 6.61 2.13
N SER A 2 -22.98 7.68 2.74
CA SER A 2 -21.57 8.02 2.53
C SER A 2 -20.69 6.92 3.10
N GLU A 3 -19.61 6.61 2.41
CA GLU A 3 -18.61 5.65 2.87
C GLU A 3 -18.00 6.14 4.19
N CYS A 4 -17.77 5.23 5.15
CA CYS A 4 -17.12 5.54 6.42
C CYS A 4 -15.76 4.86 6.50
N VAL A 5 -14.74 5.61 6.88
CA VAL A 5 -13.38 5.14 7.09
C VAL A 5 -12.93 5.59 8.47
N GLU A 6 -12.26 4.73 9.24
CA GLU A 6 -11.70 5.16 10.51
C GLU A 6 -10.47 6.06 10.31
N GLN A 7 -10.24 6.96 11.26
CA GLN A 7 -9.02 7.77 11.31
C GLN A 7 -7.80 6.84 11.24
N TRP A 8 -6.82 7.18 10.39
CA TRP A 8 -5.65 6.36 10.04
C TRP A 8 -5.96 5.05 9.29
N GLY A 9 -7.21 4.82 8.92
CA GLY A 9 -7.58 3.78 7.97
C GLY A 9 -7.29 4.20 6.53
N VAL A 10 -7.55 3.31 5.58
CA VAL A 10 -7.34 3.58 4.15
C VAL A 10 -8.67 3.83 3.47
N PHE A 11 -8.87 5.05 2.97
CA PHE A 11 -9.88 5.36 1.97
C PHE A 11 -9.35 5.01 0.58
N GLU A 12 -10.10 4.29 -0.23
CA GLU A 12 -9.76 4.00 -1.62
C GLU A 12 -10.91 4.41 -2.54
N SER A 13 -10.62 5.19 -3.56
CA SER A 13 -11.55 5.46 -4.66
C SER A 13 -11.03 4.86 -5.95
N VAL A 14 -11.92 4.24 -6.73
CA VAL A 14 -11.59 3.53 -7.97
C VAL A 14 -12.29 4.21 -9.14
N PHE A 15 -11.54 4.44 -10.21
CA PHE A 15 -12.00 5.07 -11.44
C PHE A 15 -11.68 4.19 -12.64
N THR A 16 -12.46 4.34 -13.71
CA THR A 16 -12.19 3.69 -15.00
C THR A 16 -11.61 4.71 -15.97
N GLY A 17 -10.54 4.34 -16.66
CA GLY A 17 -9.85 5.20 -17.61
C GLY A 17 -9.14 4.44 -18.74
N PRO A 18 -8.19 5.08 -19.44
CA PRO A 18 -7.48 4.49 -20.57
C PRO A 18 -6.81 3.15 -20.27
N ARG A 19 -6.87 2.24 -21.25
CA ARG A 19 -6.22 0.91 -21.19
C ARG A 19 -5.12 0.75 -22.24
N THR A 20 -5.06 1.65 -23.21
CA THR A 20 -4.14 1.61 -24.36
C THR A 20 -2.92 2.48 -24.08
N GLY A 21 -1.83 2.25 -24.81
CA GLY A 21 -0.57 2.92 -24.56
C GLY A 21 0.18 2.36 -23.34
N ASN A 22 0.83 3.22 -22.62
CA ASN A 22 1.43 2.89 -21.33
C ASN A 22 0.78 3.68 -20.17
N PRO A 23 -0.31 3.17 -19.58
CA PRO A 23 -1.02 3.88 -18.52
C PRO A 23 -0.16 4.24 -17.30
N PHE A 24 0.92 3.51 -17.04
CA PHE A 24 1.81 3.79 -15.91
C PHE A 24 2.62 5.08 -16.08
N THR A 25 2.89 5.49 -17.33
CA THR A 25 3.76 6.65 -17.62
C THR A 25 3.06 7.76 -18.38
N GLU A 26 1.97 7.46 -19.08
CA GLU A 26 1.25 8.40 -19.94
C GLU A 26 0.05 9.05 -19.25
N VAL A 27 -0.49 8.39 -18.21
CA VAL A 27 -1.67 8.90 -17.46
C VAL A 27 -1.24 9.45 -16.12
N GLU A 28 -1.53 10.72 -15.92
CA GLU A 28 -1.36 11.39 -14.63
C GLU A 28 -2.70 11.43 -13.90
N LEU A 29 -2.72 10.97 -12.66
CA LEU A 29 -3.86 11.08 -11.76
C LEU A 29 -3.38 11.56 -10.40
N ARG A 30 -4.06 12.56 -9.85
CA ARG A 30 -3.91 12.99 -8.46
C ARG A 30 -5.27 13.38 -7.90
N SER A 31 -5.42 13.34 -6.59
CA SER A 31 -6.62 13.82 -5.92
C SER A 31 -6.28 14.76 -4.79
N GLU A 32 -7.01 15.85 -4.70
CA GLU A 32 -7.00 16.77 -3.55
C GLU A 32 -8.12 16.36 -2.60
N PHE A 33 -7.76 16.07 -1.35
CA PHE A 33 -8.67 15.80 -0.24
C PHE A 33 -8.78 17.01 0.67
N GLN A 34 -10.00 17.31 1.14
CA GLN A 34 -10.24 18.45 2.02
C GLN A 34 -11.16 18.08 3.19
N CYS A 35 -10.78 18.50 4.40
CA CYS A 35 -11.61 18.49 5.60
C CYS A 35 -11.40 19.81 6.35
N GLY A 36 -12.44 20.67 6.40
CA GLY A 36 -12.30 22.03 6.89
C GLY A 36 -11.25 22.82 6.11
N GLU A 37 -10.25 23.35 6.81
CA GLU A 37 -9.13 24.07 6.19
C GLU A 37 -8.00 23.18 5.71
N LYS A 38 -7.98 21.92 6.14
CA LYS A 38 -6.91 20.99 5.77
C LYS A 38 -7.10 20.51 4.34
N ARG A 39 -6.01 20.58 3.56
CA ARG A 39 -5.92 20.06 2.20
C ARG A 39 -4.70 19.14 2.04
N VAL A 40 -4.89 18.01 1.39
CA VAL A 40 -3.82 17.05 1.10
C VAL A 40 -3.99 16.57 -0.34
N THR A 41 -2.92 16.65 -1.12
CA THR A 41 -2.89 16.09 -2.47
C THR A 41 -2.11 14.79 -2.47
N VAL A 42 -2.69 13.74 -3.04
CA VAL A 42 -2.05 12.43 -3.18
C VAL A 42 -2.06 12.00 -4.65
N PRO A 43 -1.02 11.29 -5.12
CA PRO A 43 -1.03 10.69 -6.45
C PRO A 43 -1.99 9.50 -6.50
N GLY A 44 -2.60 9.30 -7.66
CA GLY A 44 -3.25 8.06 -8.02
C GLY A 44 -2.30 7.13 -8.76
N PHE A 45 -2.76 5.92 -9.04
CA PHE A 45 -1.98 4.92 -9.77
C PHE A 45 -2.88 4.03 -10.62
N TYR A 46 -2.29 3.45 -11.66
CA TYR A 46 -2.94 2.45 -12.50
C TYR A 46 -2.84 1.07 -11.85
N ASP A 47 -3.96 0.38 -11.69
CA ASP A 47 -4.03 -0.95 -11.07
C ASP A 47 -4.32 -2.07 -12.08
N GLY A 48 -4.15 -1.80 -13.38
CA GLY A 48 -4.45 -2.75 -14.45
C GLY A 48 -5.91 -2.71 -14.90
N ASP A 49 -6.20 -3.31 -16.05
CA ASP A 49 -7.53 -3.47 -16.63
C ASP A 49 -8.33 -2.16 -16.81
N GLY A 50 -7.64 -1.02 -16.94
CA GLY A 50 -8.26 0.30 -17.02
C GLY A 50 -8.75 0.84 -15.68
N LEU A 51 -8.34 0.24 -14.57
CA LEU A 51 -8.65 0.70 -13.23
C LEU A 51 -7.56 1.63 -12.71
N TYR A 52 -7.97 2.77 -12.20
CA TYR A 52 -7.12 3.76 -11.55
C TYR A 52 -7.59 3.95 -10.13
N LYS A 53 -6.66 4.02 -9.19
CA LYS A 53 -6.95 4.13 -7.78
C LYS A 53 -6.30 5.34 -7.17
N VAL A 54 -7.00 5.92 -6.20
CA VAL A 54 -6.45 6.92 -5.29
C VAL A 54 -6.63 6.40 -3.88
N ARG A 55 -5.56 6.38 -3.08
CA ARG A 55 -5.59 5.98 -1.68
C ARG A 55 -5.21 7.12 -0.78
N PHE A 56 -5.95 7.26 0.30
CA PHE A 56 -5.75 8.32 1.26
C PHE A 56 -5.95 7.80 2.69
N MET A 57 -5.10 8.21 3.60
CA MET A 57 -5.22 7.91 5.03
C MET A 57 -5.65 9.19 5.75
N PRO A 58 -6.94 9.33 6.12
CA PRO A 58 -7.41 10.48 6.86
C PRO A 58 -6.87 10.49 8.29
N ASP A 59 -6.33 11.62 8.71
CA ASP A 59 -5.75 11.81 10.05
C ASP A 59 -6.58 12.75 10.94
N ILE A 60 -7.73 13.24 10.44
CA ILE A 60 -8.70 14.08 11.16
C ILE A 60 -10.09 13.49 10.96
N GLN A 61 -10.85 13.37 12.05
CA GLN A 61 -12.26 12.97 11.99
C GLN A 61 -13.12 14.09 11.40
N GLY A 62 -14.13 13.71 10.63
CA GLY A 62 -15.05 14.65 10.00
C GLY A 62 -15.44 14.25 8.59
N GLU A 63 -16.15 15.14 7.90
CA GLU A 63 -16.52 14.98 6.50
C GLU A 63 -15.34 15.39 5.61
N TRP A 64 -14.91 14.48 4.78
CA TRP A 64 -13.89 14.70 3.77
C TRP A 64 -14.54 14.77 2.39
N THR A 65 -14.09 15.72 1.59
CA THR A 65 -14.39 15.80 0.16
C THR A 65 -13.13 15.55 -0.63
N PHE A 66 -13.27 15.08 -1.87
CA PHE A 66 -12.13 14.99 -2.78
C PHE A 66 -12.51 15.40 -4.19
N SER A 67 -11.51 15.84 -4.94
CA SER A 67 -11.59 16.04 -6.38
C SER A 67 -10.33 15.57 -7.07
N THR A 68 -10.48 14.93 -8.23
CA THR A 68 -9.34 14.46 -9.02
C THR A 68 -8.89 15.50 -10.05
N LYS A 69 -7.58 15.41 -10.38
CA LYS A 69 -6.98 16.06 -11.54
C LYS A 69 -6.23 15.05 -12.36
N SER A 70 -6.46 15.07 -13.67
CA SER A 70 -5.84 14.15 -14.61
C SER A 70 -5.58 14.83 -15.97
N ASN A 71 -4.67 14.25 -16.74
CA ASN A 71 -4.48 14.60 -18.15
C ASN A 71 -5.44 13.84 -19.09
N THR A 72 -6.35 13.01 -18.55
CA THR A 72 -7.40 12.32 -19.29
C THR A 72 -8.77 12.70 -18.76
N ALA A 73 -9.72 12.93 -19.67
CA ALA A 73 -11.04 13.46 -19.34
C ALA A 73 -11.84 12.52 -18.42
N GLU A 74 -11.68 11.20 -18.59
CA GLU A 74 -12.41 10.19 -17.81
C GLU A 74 -12.03 10.20 -16.33
N LEU A 75 -10.82 10.66 -16.02
CA LEU A 75 -10.27 10.69 -14.66
C LEU A 75 -10.24 12.08 -14.05
N ASP A 76 -10.44 13.12 -14.86
CA ASP A 76 -10.39 14.51 -14.42
C ASP A 76 -11.71 14.93 -13.76
N ALA A 77 -11.62 15.87 -12.81
CA ALA A 77 -12.75 16.50 -12.14
C ALA A 77 -13.76 15.52 -11.50
N GLN A 78 -13.35 14.29 -11.19
CA GLN A 78 -14.17 13.36 -10.40
C GLN A 78 -14.23 13.84 -8.96
N ILE A 79 -15.43 13.87 -8.37
CA ILE A 79 -15.65 14.35 -7.00
C ILE A 79 -16.31 13.28 -6.14
N GLY A 80 -16.04 13.31 -4.86
CA GLY A 80 -16.70 12.43 -3.90
C GLY A 80 -16.54 12.91 -2.47
N THR A 81 -17.19 12.17 -1.56
CA THR A 81 -17.18 12.47 -0.12
C THR A 81 -17.14 11.19 0.68
N PHE A 82 -16.51 11.21 1.84
CA PHE A 82 -16.58 10.16 2.83
C PHE A 82 -16.50 10.73 4.24
N LYS A 83 -16.88 9.97 5.22
CA LYS A 83 -16.80 10.35 6.63
C LYS A 83 -15.64 9.62 7.32
N CYS A 84 -14.72 10.39 7.90
CA CYS A 84 -13.72 9.85 8.81
C CYS A 84 -14.29 9.77 10.22
N ILE A 85 -14.33 8.57 10.77
CA ILE A 85 -14.83 8.27 12.12
C ILE A 85 -13.66 7.99 13.08
N ALA A 86 -13.96 7.86 14.39
CA ALA A 86 -12.94 7.53 15.38
C ALA A 86 -12.28 6.17 15.05
N PRO A 87 -10.97 6.02 15.34
CA PRO A 87 -10.26 4.77 15.11
C PRO A 87 -10.77 3.69 16.07
N THR A 88 -10.64 2.45 15.66
CA THR A 88 -10.85 1.30 16.57
C THR A 88 -9.72 1.21 17.58
N THR A 89 -9.93 0.48 18.67
CA THR A 89 -8.93 0.32 19.75
C THR A 89 -7.64 -0.38 19.32
N SER A 90 -7.63 -1.04 18.17
CA SER A 90 -6.47 -1.70 17.58
C SER A 90 -5.74 -0.84 16.53
N ASN A 91 -6.32 0.29 16.13
CA ASN A 91 -5.71 1.20 15.19
C ASN A 91 -5.11 2.42 15.91
N HIS A 92 -3.83 2.34 16.20
CA HIS A 92 -3.07 3.37 16.91
C HIS A 92 -2.51 4.47 15.97
N GLY A 93 -2.75 4.34 14.67
CA GLY A 93 -2.20 5.21 13.64
C GLY A 93 -0.71 4.98 13.34
N PRO A 94 -0.10 5.83 12.50
CA PRO A 94 1.29 5.67 12.09
C PRO A 94 2.27 5.91 13.25
N VAL A 95 3.44 5.27 13.15
CA VAL A 95 4.54 5.43 14.11
C VAL A 95 5.34 6.70 13.78
N TYR A 96 5.76 7.42 14.80
CA TYR A 96 6.63 8.60 14.70
C TYR A 96 7.72 8.60 15.78
N VAL A 97 8.74 9.42 15.60
CA VAL A 97 9.79 9.63 16.61
C VAL A 97 9.24 10.49 17.74
N ARG A 98 9.32 9.99 18.96
CA ARG A 98 8.91 10.68 20.19
C ARG A 98 10.12 10.93 21.09
N ASN A 99 10.22 12.14 21.65
CA ASN A 99 11.29 12.52 22.58
C ASN A 99 12.69 12.16 22.08
N THR A 100 12.95 12.37 20.79
CA THR A 100 14.23 12.19 20.09
C THR A 100 14.68 10.72 19.97
N PHE A 101 14.49 9.89 20.99
CA PHE A 101 15.09 8.54 21.10
C PHE A 101 14.07 7.40 21.17
N HIS A 102 12.79 7.71 21.14
CA HIS A 102 11.72 6.71 21.26
C HIS A 102 10.77 6.77 20.08
N PHE A 103 10.00 5.71 19.92
CA PHE A 103 8.90 5.65 18.95
C PHE A 103 7.57 5.60 19.68
N ALA A 104 6.55 6.18 19.08
CA ALA A 104 5.17 6.08 19.50
C ALA A 104 4.24 6.07 18.30
N TYR A 105 3.07 5.50 18.46
CA TYR A 105 1.96 5.66 17.52
C TYR A 105 1.34 7.05 17.60
N ALA A 106 0.54 7.40 16.59
CA ALA A 106 -0.10 8.72 16.50
C ALA A 106 -1.04 9.02 17.69
N ASP A 107 -1.63 8.02 18.33
CA ASP A 107 -2.43 8.16 19.54
C ASP A 107 -1.60 8.32 20.83
N GLY A 108 -0.26 8.27 20.74
CA GLY A 108 0.67 8.38 21.86
C GLY A 108 1.05 7.05 22.52
N THR A 109 0.48 5.93 22.11
CA THR A 109 0.86 4.59 22.57
C THR A 109 2.33 4.33 22.26
N PRO A 110 3.16 3.89 23.25
CA PRO A 110 4.56 3.58 22.97
C PRO A 110 4.72 2.46 21.95
N TYR A 111 5.68 2.62 21.03
CA TYR A 111 6.02 1.61 20.04
C TYR A 111 7.42 1.06 20.27
N PHE A 112 7.53 -0.25 20.46
CA PHE A 112 8.80 -0.96 20.64
C PHE A 112 9.01 -1.91 19.46
N PRO A 113 9.81 -1.53 18.43
CA PRO A 113 10.02 -2.38 17.27
C PRO A 113 10.78 -3.65 17.65
N PHE A 114 10.16 -4.79 17.47
CA PHE A 114 10.75 -6.09 17.63
C PHE A 114 10.45 -6.93 16.39
N GLY A 115 11.43 -7.06 15.50
CA GLY A 115 11.22 -7.59 14.17
C GLY A 115 12.12 -8.74 13.80
N THR A 116 11.77 -9.38 12.70
CA THR A 116 12.58 -10.39 12.02
C THR A 116 12.77 -10.03 10.55
N THR A 117 13.66 -10.75 9.88
CA THR A 117 13.99 -10.53 8.47
C THR A 117 13.58 -11.75 7.65
N CYS A 118 12.72 -11.51 6.65
CA CYS A 118 12.29 -12.51 5.67
C CYS A 118 12.39 -11.92 4.27
N TYR A 119 13.59 -11.65 3.79
CA TYR A 119 13.88 -10.88 2.57
C TYR A 119 13.05 -11.33 1.36
N ALA A 120 12.96 -12.62 1.12
CA ALA A 120 12.31 -13.16 -0.06
C ALA A 120 10.90 -13.72 0.22
N TRP A 121 10.26 -13.35 1.31
CA TRP A 121 9.00 -13.96 1.75
C TRP A 121 7.93 -13.95 0.66
N VAL A 122 7.64 -12.79 0.08
CA VAL A 122 6.58 -12.61 -0.95
C VAL A 122 6.93 -13.24 -2.32
N HIS A 123 8.06 -13.90 -2.41
CA HIS A 123 8.55 -14.57 -3.62
C HIS A 123 8.62 -16.10 -3.46
N GLN A 124 8.15 -16.67 -2.33
CA GLN A 124 8.27 -18.09 -2.02
C GLN A 124 7.08 -18.94 -2.50
N GLY A 125 5.99 -18.30 -2.86
CA GLY A 125 4.72 -18.94 -3.19
C GLY A 125 3.84 -19.20 -1.97
N ASP A 126 2.55 -19.40 -2.24
CA ASP A 126 1.48 -19.34 -1.24
C ASP A 126 1.71 -20.26 -0.04
N VAL A 127 2.20 -21.49 -0.24
CA VAL A 127 2.36 -22.47 0.85
C VAL A 127 3.31 -21.96 1.93
N LEU A 128 4.50 -21.50 1.52
CA LEU A 128 5.52 -21.04 2.46
C LEU A 128 5.18 -19.66 3.03
N GLU A 129 4.54 -18.83 2.23
CA GLU A 129 4.07 -17.52 2.67
C GLU A 129 2.97 -17.62 3.73
N GLU A 130 1.99 -18.51 3.57
CA GLU A 130 0.97 -18.79 4.58
C GLU A 130 1.57 -19.43 5.84
N GLN A 131 2.51 -20.36 5.71
CA GLN A 131 3.22 -20.94 6.86
C GLN A 131 3.95 -19.86 7.68
N THR A 132 4.53 -18.87 7.02
CA THR A 132 5.17 -17.72 7.68
C THR A 132 4.15 -16.89 8.48
N LEU A 133 2.98 -16.61 7.91
CA LEU A 133 1.90 -15.92 8.63
C LEU A 133 1.45 -16.70 9.88
N GLU A 134 1.28 -18.01 9.76
CA GLU A 134 0.92 -18.84 10.94
C GLU A 134 2.01 -18.81 12.02
N THR A 135 3.28 -18.80 11.63
CA THR A 135 4.39 -18.66 12.57
C THR A 135 4.39 -17.29 13.27
N LEU A 136 4.13 -16.23 12.51
CA LEU A 136 4.10 -14.86 13.05
C LEU A 136 2.98 -14.63 14.08
N LYS A 137 1.87 -15.36 14.01
CA LYS A 137 0.79 -15.26 15.00
C LYS A 137 1.24 -15.51 16.45
N THR A 138 2.27 -16.31 16.62
CA THR A 138 2.77 -16.73 17.94
C THR A 138 4.21 -16.33 18.23
N ALA A 139 4.93 -15.79 17.25
CA ALA A 139 6.36 -15.50 17.37
C ALA A 139 6.67 -14.21 18.15
N GLY A 140 5.66 -13.38 18.50
CA GLY A 140 5.84 -12.15 19.25
C GLY A 140 6.51 -11.00 18.49
N PHE A 141 6.75 -11.15 17.18
CA PHE A 141 7.27 -10.07 16.33
C PHE A 141 6.15 -9.10 15.96
N ASN A 142 6.45 -7.81 15.98
CA ASN A 142 5.57 -6.76 15.48
C ASN A 142 6.09 -6.08 14.20
N LYS A 143 7.17 -6.59 13.62
CA LYS A 143 7.75 -6.09 12.38
C LYS A 143 8.42 -7.20 11.60
N ILE A 144 8.25 -7.18 10.26
CA ILE A 144 8.97 -8.05 9.32
C ILE A 144 9.64 -7.22 8.23
N ARG A 145 10.94 -7.44 8.01
CA ARG A 145 11.69 -6.81 6.92
C ARG A 145 11.69 -7.71 5.69
N MET A 146 11.25 -7.18 4.56
CA MET A 146 11.15 -7.92 3.30
C MET A 146 11.48 -7.06 2.08
N CYS A 147 11.94 -7.71 0.99
CA CYS A 147 12.27 -7.03 -0.25
C CYS A 147 11.08 -7.01 -1.21
N VAL A 148 10.88 -5.87 -1.88
CA VAL A 148 9.94 -5.77 -3.00
C VAL A 148 10.51 -6.49 -4.21
N PHE A 149 11.80 -6.30 -4.51
CA PHE A 149 12.47 -7.00 -5.62
C PHE A 149 13.01 -8.36 -5.19
N PRO A 150 12.89 -9.40 -6.03
CA PRO A 150 13.42 -10.71 -5.73
C PRO A 150 14.95 -10.68 -5.62
N LYS A 151 15.48 -11.48 -4.70
CA LYS A 151 16.92 -11.65 -4.50
C LYS A 151 17.32 -13.09 -4.69
N ALA A 152 18.29 -13.33 -5.55
CA ALA A 152 19.00 -14.59 -5.63
C ALA A 152 20.25 -14.53 -4.71
N TYR A 153 20.33 -15.41 -3.73
CA TYR A 153 21.49 -15.54 -2.83
C TYR A 153 21.59 -16.98 -2.30
N ILE A 154 22.65 -17.30 -1.58
CA ILE A 154 22.95 -18.67 -1.20
C ILE A 154 21.80 -19.40 -0.50
N PHE A 155 20.97 -18.70 0.26
CA PHE A 155 19.84 -19.26 1.01
C PHE A 155 18.50 -19.17 0.27
N ASN A 156 18.44 -18.51 -0.89
CA ASN A 156 17.24 -18.40 -1.70
C ASN A 156 17.59 -18.45 -3.19
N LYS A 157 17.22 -19.55 -3.84
CA LYS A 157 17.40 -19.78 -5.28
C LYS A 157 16.08 -19.99 -6.01
N ASN A 158 14.97 -19.80 -5.31
CA ASN A 158 13.64 -19.94 -5.89
C ASN A 158 13.39 -18.80 -6.88
N GLU A 159 12.93 -19.14 -8.07
CA GLU A 159 12.38 -18.16 -8.99
C GLU A 159 10.99 -17.76 -8.53
N PRO A 160 10.70 -16.44 -8.39
CA PRO A 160 9.38 -15.99 -8.00
C PRO A 160 8.36 -16.28 -9.11
N ARG A 161 7.11 -16.48 -8.72
CA ARG A 161 6.00 -16.70 -9.65
C ARG A 161 5.69 -15.44 -10.47
N HIS A 162 5.84 -14.27 -9.86
CA HIS A 162 5.62 -12.95 -10.45
C HIS A 162 6.78 -12.04 -10.13
N TYR A 163 7.08 -11.15 -11.03
CA TYR A 163 8.11 -10.12 -10.87
C TYR A 163 7.46 -8.73 -10.83
N PRO A 164 8.11 -7.72 -10.24
CA PRO A 164 7.55 -6.37 -10.14
C PRO A 164 7.32 -5.66 -11.48
N PHE A 165 8.01 -6.08 -12.53
CA PHE A 165 7.89 -5.52 -13.88
C PHE A 165 7.46 -6.57 -14.89
N GLU A 166 6.79 -6.12 -15.95
CA GLU A 166 6.43 -6.94 -17.10
C GLU A 166 7.65 -7.21 -18.00
N LYS A 167 7.58 -8.25 -18.80
CA LYS A 167 8.53 -8.48 -19.91
C LYS A 167 7.95 -7.96 -21.21
N GLY A 168 8.78 -7.25 -21.96
CA GLY A 168 8.47 -6.86 -23.32
C GLY A 168 8.41 -8.05 -24.28
N SER A 169 7.96 -7.82 -25.50
CA SER A 169 7.87 -8.84 -26.55
C SER A 169 9.22 -9.43 -26.96
N ASP A 170 10.31 -8.73 -26.67
CA ASP A 170 11.70 -9.17 -26.88
C ASP A 170 12.26 -10.03 -25.73
N GLY A 171 11.45 -10.27 -24.68
CA GLY A 171 11.83 -11.04 -23.49
C GLY A 171 12.63 -10.25 -22.46
N ASN A 172 12.99 -9.00 -22.73
CA ASN A 172 13.66 -8.11 -21.78
C ASN A 172 12.64 -7.49 -20.79
N TRP A 173 13.13 -7.05 -19.62
CA TRP A 173 12.31 -6.35 -18.65
C TRP A 173 11.92 -4.96 -19.16
N ASP A 174 10.62 -4.64 -19.11
CA ASP A 174 10.11 -3.29 -19.36
C ASP A 174 9.93 -2.57 -18.02
N PHE A 175 10.92 -1.81 -17.62
CA PHE A 175 10.89 -1.04 -16.36
C PHE A 175 9.90 0.13 -16.38
N THR A 176 9.17 0.35 -17.45
CA THR A 176 8.08 1.33 -17.54
C THR A 176 6.71 0.72 -17.27
N ARG A 177 6.63 -0.62 -17.14
CA ARG A 177 5.39 -1.38 -16.91
C ARG A 177 5.50 -2.25 -15.68
N TYR A 178 4.66 -1.96 -14.71
CA TYR A 178 4.56 -2.76 -13.50
C TYR A 178 3.66 -3.99 -13.72
N ASP A 179 4.05 -5.15 -13.17
CA ASP A 179 3.17 -6.31 -13.10
C ASP A 179 2.14 -6.11 -11.98
N THR A 180 0.90 -5.76 -12.36
CA THR A 180 -0.17 -5.51 -11.41
C THR A 180 -0.57 -6.77 -10.62
N VAL A 181 -0.32 -7.98 -11.16
CA VAL A 181 -0.58 -9.24 -10.44
C VAL A 181 0.39 -9.39 -9.28
N PHE A 182 1.68 -9.06 -9.52
CA PHE A 182 2.68 -9.04 -8.44
C PHE A 182 2.29 -8.05 -7.35
N PHE A 183 1.96 -6.80 -7.71
CA PHE A 183 1.67 -5.77 -6.71
C PHE A 183 0.37 -6.06 -5.93
N ARG A 184 -0.66 -6.64 -6.54
CA ARG A 184 -1.87 -7.10 -5.85
C ARG A 184 -1.56 -8.23 -4.86
N HIS A 185 -0.70 -9.18 -5.25
CA HIS A 185 -0.23 -10.23 -4.35
C HIS A 185 0.57 -9.66 -3.18
N PHE A 186 1.52 -8.78 -3.47
CA PHE A 186 2.34 -8.10 -2.47
C PHE A 186 1.47 -7.32 -1.46
N GLU A 187 0.51 -6.53 -1.95
CA GLU A 187 -0.44 -5.80 -1.11
C GLU A 187 -1.27 -6.72 -0.23
N LYS A 188 -1.78 -7.82 -0.78
CA LYS A 188 -2.50 -8.85 0.00
C LYS A 188 -1.66 -9.31 1.19
N ARG A 189 -0.37 -9.56 0.98
CA ARG A 189 0.56 -10.00 2.05
C ARG A 189 0.79 -8.92 3.09
N VAL A 190 0.95 -7.67 2.69
CA VAL A 190 1.06 -6.52 3.62
C VAL A 190 -0.21 -6.37 4.47
N VAL A 191 -1.39 -6.48 3.84
CA VAL A 191 -2.67 -6.43 4.57
C VAL A 191 -2.81 -7.59 5.57
N GLN A 192 -2.36 -8.80 5.20
CA GLN A 192 -2.37 -9.95 6.12
C GLN A 192 -1.45 -9.72 7.32
N LEU A 193 -0.25 -9.16 7.12
CA LEU A 193 0.64 -8.77 8.23
C LEU A 193 -0.04 -7.75 9.14
N GLY A 194 -0.63 -6.69 8.59
CA GLY A 194 -1.34 -5.67 9.37
C GLY A 194 -2.44 -6.25 10.24
N LYS A 195 -3.20 -7.25 9.75
CA LYS A 195 -4.22 -7.95 10.54
C LYS A 195 -3.66 -8.76 11.72
N LEU A 196 -2.36 -9.09 11.68
CA LEU A 196 -1.65 -9.74 12.78
C LEU A 196 -0.98 -8.73 13.74
N GLY A 197 -1.11 -7.42 13.46
CA GLY A 197 -0.37 -6.38 14.18
C GLY A 197 1.14 -6.36 13.83
N VAL A 198 1.51 -6.89 12.67
CA VAL A 198 2.90 -6.94 12.19
C VAL A 198 3.09 -5.93 11.06
N GLU A 199 4.01 -5.00 11.24
CA GLU A 199 4.36 -3.99 10.25
C GLU A 199 5.28 -4.55 9.17
N ALA A 200 5.05 -4.17 7.94
CA ALA A 200 5.93 -4.45 6.81
C ALA A 200 7.02 -3.38 6.69
N ASP A 201 8.28 -3.76 6.90
CA ASP A 201 9.47 -2.92 6.66
C ASP A 201 10.01 -3.26 5.26
N LEU A 202 9.71 -2.41 4.28
CA LEU A 202 9.93 -2.69 2.87
C LEU A 202 11.30 -2.21 2.40
N ILE A 203 12.06 -3.11 1.79
CA ILE A 203 13.31 -2.80 1.10
C ILE A 203 13.00 -2.66 -0.38
N LEU A 204 13.20 -1.46 -0.93
CA LEU A 204 12.94 -1.15 -2.33
C LEU A 204 14.09 -1.61 -3.24
N PHE A 205 15.33 -1.58 -2.75
CA PHE A 205 16.53 -1.98 -3.49
C PHE A 205 17.70 -2.32 -2.56
#